data_f3037b155f3dfa86e5913a0267260b90
#
_entry.id   f3037b155f3dfa86e5913a0267260b90
#
_cell.length_a   1.000
_cell.length_b   1.000
_cell.length_c   1.000
_cell.angle_alpha   90.00
_cell.angle_beta   90.00
_cell.angle_gamma   90.00
#
_symmetry.space_group_name_H-M   'P 1'
#
loop_
_entity.id
_entity.type
_entity.pdbx_description
1 polymer ?
#
loop_
_entity_poly.entity_id
_entity_poly.type
_entity_poly.pdbx_seq_one_letter_code
_entity_poly.pdbx_strand_id
1 'polypeptide(L)' 'MGVINHIKKIRKEKGITQIRMAEDLQVTRQTINAIEKKKYNPSLELALKLVAYFNVPIEEIFILEEDET' A
#
# COMPACT_ATOMS: atom_id res chain seq x y z
N MET A 1 14.63 -6.05 9.74
CA MET A 1 14.39 -4.99 8.74
C MET A 1 12.99 -5.15 8.18
N GLY A 2 12.21 -4.10 8.16
CA GLY A 2 10.84 -4.15 7.70
C GLY A 2 10.56 -3.13 6.62
N VAL A 3 9.30 -3.08 6.20
CA VAL A 3 8.86 -2.12 5.21
C VAL A 3 7.77 -1.25 5.83
N ILE A 4 7.95 0.06 5.73
CA ILE A 4 6.92 1.04 6.09
C ILE A 4 6.13 1.32 4.83
N ASN A 5 4.80 1.34 4.92
CA ASN A 5 4.01 1.76 3.78
C ASN A 5 3.12 2.95 4.14
N HIS A 6 2.89 3.80 3.17
CA HIS A 6 2.05 4.99 3.30
C HIS A 6 0.74 4.83 2.53
N ILE A 7 0.31 3.60 2.30
CA ILE A 7 -0.89 3.31 1.51
C ILE A 7 -2.12 4.02 2.10
N LYS A 8 -2.32 3.87 3.41
CA LYS A 8 -3.47 4.49 4.07
C LYS A 8 -3.44 6.01 3.96
N LYS A 9 -2.27 6.61 4.17
CA LYS A 9 -2.09 8.05 4.09
C LYS A 9 -2.44 8.56 2.69
N ILE A 10 -1.85 7.95 1.67
CA ILE A 10 -2.08 8.37 0.28
C ILE A 10 -3.53 8.15 -0.11
N ARG A 11 -4.09 7.00 0.28
CA ARG A 11 -5.48 6.68 0.00
C ARG A 11 -6.42 7.75 0.59
N LYS A 12 -6.19 8.13 1.84
CA LYS A 12 -7.01 9.13 2.51
C LYS A 12 -6.85 10.51 1.89
N GLU A 13 -5.63 10.87 1.51
CA GLU A 13 -5.38 12.15 0.84
C GLU A 13 -6.14 12.25 -0.47
N LYS A 14 -6.33 11.12 -1.15
CA LYS A 14 -7.06 11.08 -2.42
C LYS A 14 -8.56 10.84 -2.23
N GLY A 15 -9.02 10.71 -0.99
CA GLY A 15 -10.44 10.50 -0.69
C GLY A 15 -10.97 9.14 -1.11
N ILE A 16 -10.11 8.13 -1.15
CA ILE A 16 -10.48 6.78 -1.59
C ILE A 16 -10.73 5.88 -0.38
N THR A 17 -11.86 5.17 -0.39
CA THR A 17 -12.17 4.20 0.69
C THR A 17 -11.42 2.89 0.45
N GLN A 18 -11.27 2.09 1.52
CA GLN A 18 -10.68 0.75 1.37
C GLN A 18 -11.49 -0.11 0.41
N ILE A 19 -12.81 -0.02 0.49
CA ILE A 19 -13.70 -0.79 -0.39
C ILE A 19 -13.47 -0.41 -1.84
N ARG A 20 -13.43 0.88 -2.15
CA ARG A 20 -13.22 1.35 -3.52
C ARG A 20 -11.87 0.92 -4.05
N MET A 21 -10.82 1.06 -3.23
CA MET A 21 -9.48 0.66 -3.65
C MET A 21 -9.40 -0.83 -3.90
N ALA A 22 -10.04 -1.64 -3.05
CA ALA A 22 -10.07 -3.08 -3.23
C ALA A 22 -10.76 -3.45 -4.54
N GLU A 23 -11.87 -2.81 -4.86
CA GLU A 23 -12.57 -3.02 -6.12
C GLU A 23 -11.69 -2.67 -7.31
N ASP A 24 -11.07 -1.50 -7.27
CA ASP A 24 -10.24 -1.00 -8.36
C ASP A 24 -9.02 -1.90 -8.60
N LEU A 25 -8.43 -2.43 -7.54
CA LEU A 25 -7.25 -3.29 -7.64
C LEU A 25 -7.59 -4.77 -7.74
N GLN A 26 -8.86 -5.11 -7.71
CA GLN A 26 -9.35 -6.49 -7.82
C GLN A 26 -8.80 -7.40 -6.71
N VAL A 27 -8.78 -6.89 -5.50
CA VAL A 27 -8.42 -7.63 -4.29
C VAL A 27 -9.54 -7.47 -3.27
N THR A 28 -9.44 -8.19 -2.14
CA THR A 28 -10.45 -8.04 -1.10
C THR A 28 -10.12 -6.86 -0.20
N ARG A 29 -11.14 -6.32 0.47
CA ARG A 29 -10.95 -5.28 1.47
C ARG A 29 -10.05 -5.76 2.60
N GLN A 30 -10.18 -7.05 2.99
CA GLN A 30 -9.33 -7.64 4.02
C GLN A 30 -7.86 -7.57 3.64
N THR A 31 -7.54 -7.78 2.37
CA THR A 31 -6.17 -7.67 1.87
C THR A 31 -5.65 -6.25 2.05
N ILE A 32 -6.43 -5.26 1.64
CA ILE A 32 -6.05 -3.85 1.79
C ILE A 32 -5.84 -3.51 3.27
N ASN A 33 -6.79 -3.89 4.12
CA ASN A 33 -6.72 -3.59 5.54
C ASN A 33 -5.49 -4.23 6.19
N ALA A 34 -5.21 -5.50 5.86
CA ALA A 34 -4.06 -6.20 6.44
C ALA A 34 -2.73 -5.58 6.03
N ILE A 35 -2.61 -5.16 4.77
CA ILE A 35 -1.40 -4.50 4.28
C ILE A 35 -1.23 -3.14 4.95
N GLU A 36 -2.29 -2.36 5.08
CA GLU A 36 -2.23 -1.06 5.76
C GLU A 36 -1.82 -1.21 7.22
N LYS A 37 -2.20 -2.31 7.85
CA LYS A 37 -1.82 -2.61 9.24
C LYS A 37 -0.47 -3.30 9.35
N LYS A 38 0.24 -3.46 8.25
CA LYS A 38 1.58 -4.06 8.21
C LYS A 38 1.60 -5.52 8.65
N LYS A 39 0.50 -6.24 8.47
CA LYS A 39 0.46 -7.67 8.81
C LYS A 39 1.28 -8.50 7.82
N TYR A 40 1.37 -8.04 6.58
CA TYR A 40 2.25 -8.59 5.56
C TYR A 40 2.44 -7.57 4.46
N ASN A 41 3.47 -7.77 3.65
CA ASN A 41 3.74 -6.89 2.51
C ASN A 41 2.92 -7.33 1.30
N PRO A 42 2.54 -6.41 0.41
CA PRO A 42 1.88 -6.80 -0.82
C PRO A 42 2.83 -7.61 -1.70
N SER A 43 2.25 -8.41 -2.59
CA SER A 43 3.03 -9.08 -3.64
C SER A 43 3.66 -8.00 -4.53
N LEU A 44 4.69 -8.39 -5.28
CA LEU A 44 5.32 -7.48 -6.24
C LEU A 44 4.29 -6.97 -7.24
N GLU A 45 3.42 -7.85 -7.72
CA GLU A 45 2.38 -7.45 -8.68
C GLU A 45 1.47 -6.38 -8.06
N LEU A 46 1.01 -6.59 -6.84
CA LEU A 46 0.13 -5.62 -6.19
C LEU A 46 0.87 -4.31 -5.91
N ALA A 47 2.14 -4.38 -5.54
CA ALA A 47 2.95 -3.18 -5.32
C ALA A 47 3.03 -2.35 -6.60
N LEU A 48 3.25 -2.99 -7.74
CA LEU A 48 3.32 -2.30 -9.03
C LEU A 48 1.95 -1.72 -9.42
N LYS A 49 0.88 -2.44 -9.11
CA LYS A 49 -0.48 -1.92 -9.34
C LYS A 49 -0.74 -0.67 -8.49
N LEU A 50 -0.26 -0.66 -7.25
CA LEU A 50 -0.40 0.50 -6.37
C LEU A 50 0.34 1.73 -6.91
N VAL A 51 1.54 1.51 -7.45
CA VAL A 51 2.32 2.59 -8.09
C VAL A 51 1.51 3.22 -9.22
N ALA A 52 0.95 2.39 -10.08
CA ALA A 52 0.14 2.87 -11.21
C ALA A 52 -1.16 3.53 -10.72
N TYR A 53 -1.80 2.93 -9.72
CA TYR A 53 -3.09 3.39 -9.20
C TYR A 53 -2.96 4.77 -8.54
N PHE A 54 -1.95 4.95 -7.69
CA PHE A 54 -1.71 6.21 -7.02
C PHE A 54 -0.97 7.23 -7.89
N ASN A 55 -0.35 6.75 -8.95
CA ASN A 55 0.45 7.59 -9.86
C ASN A 55 1.55 8.34 -9.11
N VAL A 56 2.27 7.64 -8.27
CA VAL A 56 3.42 8.19 -7.52
C VAL A 56 4.58 7.20 -7.58
N PRO A 57 5.80 7.65 -7.38
CA PRO A 57 6.95 6.74 -7.34
C PRO A 57 6.81 5.73 -6.20
N ILE A 58 7.39 4.55 -6.38
CA ILE A 58 7.30 3.48 -5.38
C ILE A 58 7.89 3.94 -4.04
N GLU A 59 8.91 4.78 -4.05
CA GLU A 59 9.55 5.29 -2.82
C GLU A 59 8.63 6.16 -1.99
N GLU A 60 7.56 6.68 -2.57
CA GLU A 60 6.57 7.44 -1.82
C GLU A 60 5.56 6.54 -1.14
N ILE A 61 5.43 5.29 -1.60
CA ILE A 61 4.48 4.33 -1.04
C ILE A 61 5.16 3.43 -0.03
N PHE A 62 6.35 2.92 -0.37
CA PHE A 62 7.05 1.93 0.45
C PHE A 62 8.45 2.43 0.79
N ILE A 63 8.80 2.31 2.06
CA ILE A 63 10.11 2.72 2.56
C ILE A 63 10.72 1.56 3.31
N LEU A 64 11.95 1.22 2.95
CA LEU A 64 12.68 0.18 3.66
C LEU A 64 13.13 0.75 5.01
N GLU A 65 12.73 0.08 6.07
CA GLU A 65 13.10 0.49 7.42
C GLU A 65 14.51 0.00 7.70
N GLU A 66 15.40 0.94 8.05
CA GLU A 66 16.77 0.59 8.36
C GLU A 66 16.90 0.25 9.84
N ASP A 67 17.60 -0.87 10.10
CA ASP A 67 17.94 -1.21 11.48
C ASP A 67 19.15 -0.40 11.90
N GLU A 68 19.10 0.18 13.09
CA GLU A 68 20.25 0.83 13.68
C GLU A 68 21.11 -0.24 14.36
N THR A 69 22.28 -0.47 13.83
CA THR A 69 23.21 -1.42 14.43
C THR A 69 24.53 -0.80 14.69
#